data_6ae3775e617b35ea9419c0e0b6fb7d99
#
_entry.id   6ae3775e617b35ea9419c0e0b6fb7d99
#
_cell.length_a   1.000
_cell.length_b   1.000
_cell.length_c   1.000
_cell.angle_alpha   90.00
_cell.angle_beta   90.00
_cell.angle_gamma   90.00
#
_symmetry.space_group_name_H-M   'P 1'
#
loop_
_entity.id
_entity.type
_entity.pdbx_description
1 polymer ?
#
loop_
_entity_poly.entity_id
_entity_poly.type
_entity_poly.pdbx_seq_one_letter_code
_entity_poly.pdbx_strand_id
1 'polypeptide(L)'
;MGKIYYVMGKSASGKDTIYKRLVKKMPELGTVRMYTTRPIRDGETNGVEYIFTDEKQLQAMKDAGKVIECRTYDTIYGPWSYFTADDGQIDLGSCSYLMMGTLESYEGLCKYYGAEVMVPLYIHVEDGVRLQRALNRENTQKNPKYAEICRRFLADEKDFSKERLDQCGIRKQYENTGLEPCIEEIIKDILCNEGKEKLMLKKIGFIGVGIMGKSMVRNLMKAGYEVSIYTRTKSKVEDVIAEGAAWCDTVADCSKGKDVVITIVGYPKDVEEVYFGENGILENADKGTYLIDMTTTSPKLDQQIYEEAKKRGLHGLDAPVTGGDSGAKAGTLTILAGGDKEDFDTCLPVFEAMGKDINYEGKSGNGQHTKMCNQIAIAGALAGACEAMVYAKNVGLDVDVMLKSISTGAAGSAQMNNVASKAAKDDYAPGFFLKHFIKDMGIADEEASERGTKLDVLEDVLGICKKLEDEGMGDLGTQALIKHYKW
;
A
#
# COMPACT_ATOMS: atom_id res chain seq x y z
N MET A 1 20.92 -16.34 4.96
CA MET A 1 22.15 -15.70 4.43
C MET A 1 21.73 -14.79 3.30
N GLY A 2 22.13 -13.52 3.32
CA GLY A 2 21.79 -12.53 2.30
C GLY A 2 22.24 -12.90 0.91
N LYS A 3 21.64 -12.31 -0.10
CA LYS A 3 21.93 -12.52 -1.54
C LYS A 3 22.48 -11.24 -2.16
N ILE A 4 23.16 -11.37 -3.30
CA ILE A 4 23.57 -10.24 -4.13
C ILE A 4 22.81 -10.31 -5.45
N TYR A 5 21.82 -9.42 -5.60
CA TYR A 5 21.03 -9.25 -6.83
C TYR A 5 21.81 -8.37 -7.80
N TYR A 6 22.23 -8.95 -8.90
CA TYR A 6 23.15 -8.28 -9.81
C TYR A 6 22.51 -7.92 -11.15
N VAL A 7 22.18 -6.62 -11.32
CA VAL A 7 21.57 -6.09 -12.54
C VAL A 7 22.60 -5.95 -13.63
N MET A 8 22.39 -6.61 -14.77
CA MET A 8 23.24 -6.54 -15.93
C MET A 8 22.44 -6.53 -17.23
N GLY A 9 23.07 -6.19 -18.32
CA GLY A 9 22.44 -6.20 -19.65
C GLY A 9 23.24 -5.39 -20.65
N LYS A 10 22.98 -5.63 -21.92
CA LYS A 10 23.61 -4.93 -23.05
C LYS A 10 23.39 -3.41 -22.97
N SER A 11 24.19 -2.62 -23.66
CA SER A 11 24.02 -1.15 -23.75
C SER A 11 22.63 -0.78 -24.29
N ALA A 12 22.02 0.27 -23.72
CA ALA A 12 20.66 0.72 -24.02
C ALA A 12 19.53 -0.26 -23.69
N SER A 13 19.80 -1.30 -22.86
CA SER A 13 18.73 -2.18 -22.30
C SER A 13 17.85 -1.52 -21.27
N GLY A 14 18.23 -0.35 -20.73
CA GLY A 14 17.50 0.35 -19.67
C GLY A 14 17.92 -0.07 -18.26
N LYS A 15 18.94 -0.90 -18.09
CA LYS A 15 19.41 -1.42 -16.79
C LYS A 15 19.68 -0.32 -15.75
N ASP A 16 20.26 0.83 -16.15
CA ASP A 16 20.56 1.93 -15.24
C ASP A 16 19.27 2.56 -14.63
N THR A 17 18.24 2.68 -15.46
CA THR A 17 16.93 3.18 -15.02
C THR A 17 16.23 2.17 -14.11
N ILE A 18 16.26 0.89 -14.48
CA ILE A 18 15.73 -0.21 -13.69
C ILE A 18 16.42 -0.25 -12.33
N TYR A 19 17.76 -0.25 -12.30
CA TYR A 19 18.55 -0.26 -11.07
C TYR A 19 18.15 0.89 -10.12
N LYS A 20 18.13 2.14 -10.63
CA LYS A 20 17.74 3.31 -9.82
C LYS A 20 16.32 3.20 -9.26
N ARG A 21 15.39 2.61 -10.00
CA ARG A 21 14.02 2.41 -9.53
C ARG A 21 13.92 1.27 -8.52
N LEU A 22 14.66 0.19 -8.71
CA LEU A 22 14.75 -0.90 -7.73
C LEU A 22 15.31 -0.41 -6.40
N VAL A 23 16.40 0.36 -6.39
CA VAL A 23 16.94 1.00 -5.18
C VAL A 23 15.89 1.83 -4.45
N LYS A 24 15.04 2.55 -5.19
CA LYS A 24 13.98 3.37 -4.59
C LYS A 24 12.80 2.54 -4.07
N LYS A 25 12.44 1.45 -4.78
CA LYS A 25 11.28 0.60 -4.43
C LYS A 25 11.61 -0.45 -3.37
N MET A 26 12.90 -0.77 -3.18
CA MET A 26 13.40 -1.79 -2.25
C MET A 26 14.52 -1.22 -1.37
N PRO A 27 14.21 -0.25 -0.49
CA PRO A 27 15.20 0.44 0.34
C PRO A 27 15.85 -0.47 1.40
N GLU A 28 15.28 -1.66 1.63
CA GLU A 28 15.83 -2.68 2.52
C GLU A 28 17.04 -3.42 1.94
N LEU A 29 17.28 -3.32 0.62
CA LEU A 29 18.47 -3.87 0.01
C LEU A 29 19.65 -2.90 0.14
N GLY A 30 20.77 -3.40 0.62
CA GLY A 30 22.03 -2.68 0.62
C GLY A 30 22.47 -2.32 -0.81
N THR A 31 23.22 -1.25 -0.97
CA THR A 31 23.84 -0.88 -2.25
C THR A 31 25.35 -0.81 -2.09
N VAL A 32 26.09 -1.21 -3.13
CA VAL A 32 27.54 -1.25 -3.14
C VAL A 32 28.07 -0.23 -4.11
N ARG A 33 29.11 0.53 -3.71
CA ARG A 33 29.80 1.50 -4.56
C ARG A 33 31.07 0.86 -5.10
N MET A 34 31.16 0.74 -6.42
CA MET A 34 32.38 0.30 -7.09
C MET A 34 33.44 1.41 -7.09
N TYR A 35 34.69 1.00 -7.15
CA TYR A 35 35.83 1.90 -7.27
C TYR A 35 36.17 2.13 -8.75
N THR A 36 36.77 3.31 -9.04
CA THR A 36 37.30 3.59 -10.37
C THR A 36 38.51 4.52 -10.31
N THR A 37 39.49 4.28 -11.19
CA THR A 37 40.67 5.17 -11.36
C THR A 37 40.45 6.26 -12.40
N ARG A 38 39.30 6.26 -13.11
CA ARG A 38 38.98 7.34 -14.03
C ARG A 38 38.71 8.65 -13.30
N PRO A 39 39.00 9.80 -13.92
CA PRO A 39 38.63 11.09 -13.36
C PRO A 39 37.08 11.23 -13.19
N ILE A 40 36.68 11.95 -12.13
CA ILE A 40 35.29 12.34 -11.90
C ILE A 40 34.79 13.23 -13.04
N ARG A 41 33.58 13.08 -13.47
CA ARG A 41 32.91 13.87 -14.51
C ARG A 41 32.03 14.93 -13.91
N ASP A 42 31.69 15.95 -14.71
CA ASP A 42 30.72 16.97 -14.31
C ASP A 42 29.40 16.34 -13.91
N GLY A 43 28.91 16.70 -12.72
CA GLY A 43 27.66 16.19 -12.15
C GLY A 43 27.79 14.88 -11.37
N GLU A 44 28.97 14.29 -11.25
CA GLU A 44 29.24 13.13 -10.38
C GLU A 44 29.79 13.56 -9.03
N THR A 45 29.52 12.77 -7.99
CA THR A 45 30.00 13.00 -6.64
C THR A 45 30.70 11.77 -6.10
N ASN A 46 31.89 11.94 -5.52
CA ASN A 46 32.64 10.81 -4.94
C ASN A 46 31.84 10.14 -3.83
N GLY A 47 31.76 8.80 -3.88
CA GLY A 47 30.98 7.99 -2.96
C GLY A 47 29.50 7.87 -3.32
N VAL A 48 29.03 8.51 -4.39
CA VAL A 48 27.64 8.42 -4.89
C VAL A 48 27.57 7.46 -6.10
N GLU A 49 28.17 7.83 -7.22
CA GLU A 49 28.22 6.97 -8.42
C GLU A 49 29.32 5.92 -8.29
N TYR A 50 30.52 6.36 -7.91
CA TYR A 50 31.71 5.55 -7.69
C TYR A 50 32.52 6.10 -6.52
N ILE A 51 33.40 5.27 -5.96
CA ILE A 51 34.51 5.71 -5.13
C ILE A 51 35.71 5.98 -6.07
N PHE A 52 35.98 7.27 -6.30
CA PHE A 52 37.08 7.67 -7.20
C PHE A 52 38.41 7.56 -6.48
N THR A 53 39.36 6.87 -7.12
CA THR A 53 40.67 6.55 -6.56
C THR A 53 41.76 6.72 -7.64
N ASP A 54 42.99 6.36 -7.33
CA ASP A 54 44.12 6.36 -8.27
C ASP A 54 44.77 4.97 -8.40
N GLU A 55 45.65 4.82 -9.38
CA GLU A 55 46.35 3.55 -9.62
C GLU A 55 47.23 3.12 -8.44
N LYS A 56 47.76 4.07 -7.66
CA LYS A 56 48.56 3.79 -6.47
C LYS A 56 47.73 3.15 -5.36
N GLN A 57 46.54 3.69 -5.12
CA GLN A 57 45.60 3.10 -4.16
C GLN A 57 45.05 1.76 -4.65
N LEU A 58 44.73 1.63 -5.95
CA LEU A 58 44.37 0.35 -6.53
C LEU A 58 45.43 -0.70 -6.31
N GLN A 59 46.71 -0.38 -6.58
CA GLN A 59 47.81 -1.30 -6.37
C GLN A 59 47.95 -1.69 -4.90
N ALA A 60 47.88 -0.73 -3.99
CA ALA A 60 47.91 -1.01 -2.54
C ALA A 60 46.79 -1.95 -2.10
N MET A 61 45.57 -1.79 -2.65
CA MET A 61 44.45 -2.69 -2.36
C MET A 61 44.63 -4.08 -2.97
N LYS A 62 45.25 -4.18 -4.14
CA LYS A 62 45.65 -5.48 -4.74
C LYS A 62 46.68 -6.19 -3.88
N ASP A 63 47.71 -5.49 -3.45
CA ASP A 63 48.79 -6.03 -2.59
C ASP A 63 48.24 -6.48 -1.23
N ALA A 64 47.22 -5.82 -0.73
CA ALA A 64 46.51 -6.19 0.49
C ALA A 64 45.48 -7.31 0.29
N GLY A 65 45.29 -7.83 -0.91
CA GLY A 65 44.30 -8.88 -1.23
C GLY A 65 42.84 -8.43 -1.10
N LYS A 66 42.57 -7.13 -1.13
CA LYS A 66 41.20 -6.56 -0.93
C LYS A 66 40.44 -6.39 -2.24
N VAL A 67 41.04 -6.53 -3.39
CA VAL A 67 40.35 -6.38 -4.68
C VAL A 67 39.68 -7.68 -5.03
N ILE A 68 38.36 -7.68 -5.12
CA ILE A 68 37.51 -8.84 -5.45
C ILE A 68 37.54 -9.10 -6.95
N GLU A 69 37.33 -8.07 -7.76
CA GLU A 69 37.40 -8.10 -9.22
C GLU A 69 37.88 -6.76 -9.74
N CYS A 70 38.58 -6.76 -10.88
CA CYS A 70 39.11 -5.54 -11.48
C CYS A 70 39.13 -5.65 -12.99
N ARG A 71 38.65 -4.65 -13.68
CA ARG A 71 38.63 -4.53 -15.15
C ARG A 71 39.30 -3.22 -15.54
N THR A 72 40.24 -3.32 -16.49
CA THR A 72 40.92 -2.14 -16.99
C THR A 72 40.61 -1.95 -18.47
N TYR A 73 40.26 -0.75 -18.85
CA TYR A 73 39.97 -0.36 -20.22
C TYR A 73 41.01 0.64 -20.71
N ASP A 74 41.67 0.34 -21.80
CA ASP A 74 42.58 1.29 -22.46
C ASP A 74 41.75 2.38 -23.14
N THR A 75 42.03 3.62 -22.76
CA THR A 75 41.36 4.78 -23.32
C THR A 75 42.40 5.76 -23.91
N ILE A 76 41.93 6.72 -24.70
CA ILE A 76 42.79 7.79 -25.25
C ILE A 76 43.41 8.66 -24.17
N TYR A 77 42.93 8.57 -22.90
CA TYR A 77 43.43 9.30 -21.73
C TYR A 77 44.26 8.40 -20.79
N GLY A 78 44.60 7.17 -21.23
CA GLY A 78 45.29 6.17 -20.45
C GLY A 78 44.33 5.06 -19.94
N PRO A 79 44.87 4.06 -19.21
CA PRO A 79 44.07 2.98 -18.67
C PRO A 79 43.17 3.46 -17.53
N TRP A 80 41.90 3.04 -17.59
CA TRP A 80 40.94 3.27 -16.52
C TRP A 80 40.45 1.96 -15.95
N SER A 81 40.61 1.80 -14.63
CA SER A 81 40.20 0.61 -13.91
C SER A 81 38.87 0.82 -13.20
N TYR A 82 38.05 -0.21 -13.19
CA TYR A 82 36.81 -0.33 -12.41
C TYR A 82 36.91 -1.61 -11.60
N PHE A 83 36.63 -1.53 -10.29
CA PHE A 83 36.84 -2.68 -9.43
C PHE A 83 35.90 -2.67 -8.22
N THR A 84 35.69 -3.84 -7.65
CA THR A 84 34.98 -4.03 -6.38
C THR A 84 35.98 -4.48 -5.34
N ALA A 85 35.89 -3.94 -4.12
CA ALA A 85 36.80 -4.25 -3.04
C ALA A 85 36.07 -4.83 -1.82
N ASP A 86 36.77 -5.67 -1.08
CA ASP A 86 36.40 -6.14 0.25
C ASP A 86 36.83 -5.07 1.27
N ASP A 87 35.97 -4.10 1.47
CA ASP A 87 36.15 -2.94 2.35
C ASP A 87 35.08 -2.84 3.44
N GLY A 88 34.26 -3.88 3.60
CA GLY A 88 33.18 -3.96 4.57
C GLY A 88 31.85 -3.38 4.10
N GLN A 89 31.72 -2.97 2.82
CA GLN A 89 30.42 -2.53 2.29
C GLN A 89 29.40 -3.67 2.20
N ILE A 90 29.84 -4.94 2.08
CA ILE A 90 28.98 -6.10 1.93
C ILE A 90 29.09 -6.97 3.18
N ASP A 91 28.00 -7.04 3.93
CA ASP A 91 27.80 -7.96 5.05
C ASP A 91 26.52 -8.80 4.81
N LEU A 92 26.72 -9.98 4.21
CA LEU A 92 25.63 -10.91 3.90
C LEU A 92 25.00 -11.59 5.14
N GLY A 93 25.53 -11.33 6.31
CA GLY A 93 24.91 -11.70 7.57
C GLY A 93 23.79 -10.76 7.99
N SER A 94 23.87 -9.49 7.55
CA SER A 94 22.92 -8.43 7.94
C SER A 94 21.79 -8.23 6.92
N CYS A 95 22.09 -8.19 5.62
CA CYS A 95 21.07 -7.96 4.58
C CYS A 95 21.52 -8.50 3.21
N SER A 96 20.60 -8.45 2.25
CA SER A 96 20.89 -8.68 0.82
C SER A 96 21.23 -7.36 0.13
N TYR A 97 21.91 -7.44 -1.01
CA TYR A 97 22.44 -6.28 -1.74
C TYR A 97 21.95 -6.24 -3.18
N LEU A 98 21.80 -5.02 -3.70
CA LEU A 98 21.55 -4.75 -5.11
C LEU A 98 22.80 -4.12 -5.73
N MET A 99 23.33 -4.74 -6.76
CA MET A 99 24.48 -4.27 -7.51
C MET A 99 24.16 -4.15 -8.99
N MET A 100 24.97 -3.40 -9.73
CA MET A 100 24.86 -3.28 -11.18
C MET A 100 26.25 -3.27 -11.83
N GLY A 101 26.42 -3.99 -12.93
CA GLY A 101 27.68 -3.96 -13.68
C GLY A 101 27.65 -4.79 -14.97
N THR A 102 28.82 -5.34 -15.32
CA THR A 102 29.03 -6.15 -16.52
C THR A 102 29.01 -7.64 -16.18
N LEU A 103 28.92 -8.49 -17.21
CA LEU A 103 29.01 -9.96 -17.05
C LEU A 103 30.36 -10.39 -16.45
N GLU A 104 31.44 -9.76 -16.89
CA GLU A 104 32.80 -10.05 -16.37
C GLU A 104 32.94 -9.76 -14.87
N SER A 105 32.34 -8.64 -14.40
CA SER A 105 32.29 -8.32 -12.98
C SER A 105 31.46 -9.33 -12.20
N TYR A 106 30.31 -9.75 -12.75
CA TYR A 106 29.48 -10.80 -12.17
C TYR A 106 30.26 -12.11 -11.97
N GLU A 107 31.04 -12.54 -13.01
CA GLU A 107 31.89 -13.72 -12.93
C GLU A 107 32.93 -13.61 -11.80
N GLY A 108 33.53 -12.42 -11.65
CA GLY A 108 34.51 -12.16 -10.58
C GLY A 108 33.89 -12.26 -9.20
N LEU A 109 32.69 -11.67 -9.02
CA LEU A 109 31.94 -11.73 -7.76
C LEU A 109 31.44 -13.14 -7.43
N CYS A 110 31.03 -13.93 -8.44
CA CYS A 110 30.65 -15.33 -8.25
C CYS A 110 31.83 -16.17 -7.74
N LYS A 111 33.06 -15.89 -8.21
CA LYS A 111 34.26 -16.60 -7.73
C LYS A 111 34.58 -16.25 -6.27
N TYR A 112 34.27 -15.06 -5.84
CA TYR A 112 34.60 -14.60 -4.49
C TYR A 112 33.54 -14.98 -3.47
N TYR A 113 32.25 -14.68 -3.74
CA TYR A 113 31.15 -14.91 -2.81
C TYR A 113 30.47 -16.28 -2.92
N GLY A 114 30.68 -16.99 -4.04
CA GLY A 114 29.97 -18.22 -4.39
C GLY A 114 28.77 -17.96 -5.30
N ALA A 115 28.54 -18.89 -6.23
CA ALA A 115 27.44 -18.78 -7.18
C ALA A 115 26.05 -18.86 -6.52
N GLU A 116 25.96 -19.52 -5.36
CA GLU A 116 24.74 -19.68 -4.59
C GLU A 116 24.25 -18.37 -3.93
N VAL A 117 25.15 -17.40 -3.75
CA VAL A 117 24.84 -16.08 -3.18
C VAL A 117 24.44 -15.10 -4.28
N MET A 118 24.94 -15.29 -5.48
CA MET A 118 24.75 -14.35 -6.59
C MET A 118 23.49 -14.66 -7.38
N VAL A 119 22.59 -13.68 -7.49
CA VAL A 119 21.35 -13.79 -8.27
C VAL A 119 21.41 -12.84 -9.47
N PRO A 120 21.57 -13.38 -10.71
CA PRO A 120 21.67 -12.56 -11.90
C PRO A 120 20.31 -11.99 -12.32
N LEU A 121 20.26 -10.69 -12.56
CA LEU A 121 19.10 -9.98 -13.10
C LEU A 121 19.48 -9.46 -14.51
N TYR A 122 19.39 -10.33 -15.50
CA TYR A 122 19.77 -10.01 -16.89
C TYR A 122 18.62 -9.30 -17.61
N ILE A 123 18.82 -8.01 -17.91
CA ILE A 123 17.83 -7.19 -18.62
C ILE A 123 18.02 -7.34 -20.11
N HIS A 124 17.01 -7.90 -20.76
CA HIS A 124 16.98 -8.13 -22.20
C HIS A 124 16.11 -7.08 -22.93
N VAL A 125 16.56 -6.68 -24.11
CA VAL A 125 15.80 -5.88 -25.09
C VAL A 125 16.24 -6.34 -26.47
N GLU A 126 15.30 -6.54 -27.35
CA GLU A 126 15.54 -6.91 -28.74
C GLU A 126 16.55 -5.94 -29.39
N ASP A 127 17.48 -6.45 -30.17
CA ASP A 127 18.66 -5.71 -30.63
C ASP A 127 18.31 -4.49 -31.52
N GLY A 128 17.30 -4.59 -32.38
CA GLY A 128 16.84 -3.47 -33.20
C GLY A 128 16.26 -2.34 -32.35
N VAL A 129 15.47 -2.68 -31.32
CA VAL A 129 14.91 -1.70 -30.38
C VAL A 129 16.03 -1.06 -29.56
N ARG A 130 16.99 -1.83 -29.09
CA ARG A 130 18.16 -1.37 -28.34
C ARG A 130 19.02 -0.41 -29.14
N LEU A 131 19.31 -0.76 -30.41
CA LEU A 131 20.07 0.09 -31.33
C LEU A 131 19.35 1.41 -31.60
N GLN A 132 18.03 1.37 -31.85
CA GLN A 132 17.24 2.57 -32.05
C GLN A 132 17.23 3.49 -30.80
N ARG A 133 17.12 2.91 -29.59
CA ARG A 133 17.23 3.67 -28.33
C ARG A 133 18.58 4.35 -28.19
N ALA A 134 19.67 3.65 -28.55
CA ALA A 134 21.03 4.22 -28.53
C ALA A 134 21.18 5.37 -29.51
N LEU A 135 20.73 5.21 -30.75
CA LEU A 135 20.74 6.26 -31.79
C LEU A 135 19.91 7.48 -31.39
N ASN A 136 18.70 7.28 -30.90
CA ASN A 136 17.82 8.39 -30.47
C ASN A 136 18.49 9.21 -29.35
N ARG A 137 19.13 8.55 -28.37
CA ARG A 137 19.86 9.23 -27.30
C ARG A 137 21.05 10.01 -27.83
N GLU A 138 21.80 9.45 -28.75
CA GLU A 138 23.00 10.08 -29.32
C GLU A 138 22.65 11.30 -30.18
N ASN A 139 21.54 11.23 -30.93
CA ASN A 139 21.03 12.34 -31.74
C ASN A 139 20.71 13.62 -30.94
N THR A 140 20.50 13.49 -29.62
CA THR A 140 20.25 14.66 -28.75
C THR A 140 21.54 15.28 -28.20
N GLN A 141 22.70 14.72 -28.48
CA GLN A 141 23.99 15.21 -27.98
C GLN A 141 24.60 16.26 -28.91
N LYS A 142 25.35 17.22 -28.33
CA LYS A 142 26.05 18.26 -29.07
C LYS A 142 27.09 17.70 -30.08
N ASN A 143 27.73 16.59 -29.76
CA ASN A 143 28.74 15.93 -30.58
C ASN A 143 28.47 14.42 -30.64
N PRO A 144 27.60 13.95 -31.57
CA PRO A 144 27.24 12.55 -31.67
C PRO A 144 28.42 11.65 -32.03
N LYS A 145 28.53 10.48 -31.32
CA LYS A 145 29.62 9.53 -31.50
C LYS A 145 29.09 8.17 -32.00
N TYR A 146 28.56 8.13 -33.19
CA TYR A 146 27.92 6.94 -33.76
C TYR A 146 28.87 5.72 -33.87
N ALA A 147 30.15 5.96 -34.18
CA ALA A 147 31.14 4.87 -34.20
C ALA A 147 31.27 4.17 -32.82
N GLU A 148 31.17 4.93 -31.75
CA GLU A 148 31.22 4.35 -30.39
C GLU A 148 29.96 3.52 -30.07
N ILE A 149 28.79 3.90 -30.58
CA ILE A 149 27.57 3.08 -30.47
C ILE A 149 27.78 1.75 -31.17
N CYS A 150 28.27 1.76 -32.41
CA CYS A 150 28.53 0.53 -33.17
C CYS A 150 29.57 -0.36 -32.47
N ARG A 151 30.65 0.23 -31.97
CA ARG A 151 31.68 -0.51 -31.23
C ARG A 151 31.10 -1.19 -29.96
N ARG A 152 30.31 -0.45 -29.19
CA ARG A 152 29.66 -1.00 -27.99
C ARG A 152 28.65 -2.08 -28.32
N PHE A 153 27.87 -1.87 -29.38
CA PHE A 153 26.90 -2.86 -29.82
C PHE A 153 27.59 -4.20 -30.16
N LEU A 154 28.66 -4.18 -30.90
CA LEU A 154 29.44 -5.41 -31.27
C LEU A 154 30.13 -6.05 -30.05
N ALA A 155 30.63 -5.23 -29.12
CA ALA A 155 31.19 -5.72 -27.87
C ALA A 155 30.14 -6.43 -27.01
N ASP A 156 28.94 -5.81 -26.86
CA ASP A 156 27.83 -6.41 -26.15
C ASP A 156 27.41 -7.77 -26.73
N GLU A 157 27.39 -7.92 -28.06
CA GLU A 157 27.05 -9.20 -28.71
C GLU A 157 28.02 -10.32 -28.32
N LYS A 158 29.31 -10.00 -28.19
CA LYS A 158 30.33 -10.94 -27.74
C LYS A 158 30.23 -11.21 -26.25
N ASP A 159 30.05 -10.15 -25.44
CA ASP A 159 30.09 -10.24 -23.97
C ASP A 159 28.83 -10.94 -23.41
N PHE A 160 27.67 -10.75 -24.05
CA PHE A 160 26.40 -11.38 -23.67
C PHE A 160 25.95 -12.41 -24.72
N SER A 161 26.91 -13.15 -25.31
CA SER A 161 26.56 -14.28 -26.18
C SER A 161 25.85 -15.36 -25.38
N LYS A 162 25.01 -16.16 -26.06
CA LYS A 162 24.24 -17.22 -25.40
C LYS A 162 25.19 -18.21 -24.68
N GLU A 163 26.29 -18.55 -25.29
CA GLU A 163 27.28 -19.46 -24.72
C GLU A 163 27.87 -18.92 -23.42
N ARG A 164 28.18 -17.60 -23.36
CA ARG A 164 28.69 -16.98 -22.13
C ARG A 164 27.63 -16.88 -21.03
N LEU A 165 26.39 -16.54 -21.39
CA LEU A 165 25.30 -16.51 -20.43
C LEU A 165 25.06 -17.91 -19.84
N ASP A 166 25.05 -18.95 -20.65
CA ASP A 166 24.89 -20.33 -20.21
C ASP A 166 26.05 -20.79 -19.30
N GLN A 167 27.29 -20.40 -19.62
CA GLN A 167 28.48 -20.68 -18.78
C GLN A 167 28.38 -20.00 -17.39
N CYS A 168 27.79 -18.82 -17.33
CA CYS A 168 27.56 -18.10 -16.07
C CYS A 168 26.30 -18.57 -15.33
N GLY A 169 25.57 -19.57 -15.83
CA GLY A 169 24.36 -20.09 -15.25
C GLY A 169 23.15 -19.14 -15.38
N ILE A 170 23.21 -18.13 -16.26
CA ILE A 170 22.16 -17.14 -16.46
C ILE A 170 21.12 -17.68 -17.44
N ARG A 171 20.04 -18.22 -16.91
CA ARG A 171 18.96 -18.86 -17.69
C ARG A 171 17.72 -17.97 -17.83
N LYS A 172 17.46 -17.10 -16.84
CA LYS A 172 16.34 -16.16 -16.86
C LYS A 172 16.78 -14.82 -17.42
N GLN A 173 15.97 -14.28 -18.31
CA GLN A 173 16.10 -12.91 -18.81
C GLN A 173 14.81 -12.15 -18.55
N TYR A 174 14.94 -10.87 -18.24
CA TYR A 174 13.82 -9.95 -17.97
C TYR A 174 13.61 -9.05 -19.18
N GLU A 175 12.48 -9.24 -19.86
CA GLU A 175 12.16 -8.51 -21.09
C GLU A 175 11.74 -7.07 -20.78
N ASN A 176 12.56 -6.09 -21.17
CA ASN A 176 12.21 -4.67 -21.00
C ASN A 176 11.49 -4.12 -22.25
N THR A 177 10.30 -4.66 -22.53
CA THR A 177 9.34 -4.10 -23.50
C THR A 177 8.56 -2.93 -22.90
N GLY A 178 8.42 -2.88 -21.55
CA GLY A 178 7.86 -1.82 -20.75
C GLY A 178 8.57 -1.74 -19.40
N LEU A 179 8.88 -0.52 -18.95
CA LEU A 179 9.72 -0.33 -17.77
C LEU A 179 9.07 -0.87 -16.48
N GLU A 180 7.81 -0.52 -16.21
CA GLU A 180 7.14 -0.96 -14.97
C GLU A 180 6.90 -2.49 -14.92
N PRO A 181 6.36 -3.15 -15.96
CA PRO A 181 6.19 -4.60 -15.94
C PRO A 181 7.51 -5.37 -15.70
N CYS A 182 8.61 -4.91 -16.31
CA CYS A 182 9.92 -5.51 -16.09
C CYS A 182 10.40 -5.35 -14.63
N ILE A 183 10.19 -4.18 -14.03
CA ILE A 183 10.54 -3.92 -12.63
C ILE A 183 9.70 -4.78 -11.69
N GLU A 184 8.40 -4.90 -11.93
CA GLU A 184 7.49 -5.71 -11.12
C GLU A 184 7.89 -7.20 -11.14
N GLU A 185 8.25 -7.72 -12.32
CA GLU A 185 8.74 -9.10 -12.44
C GLU A 185 10.05 -9.31 -11.65
N ILE A 186 10.99 -8.36 -11.72
CA ILE A 186 12.23 -8.42 -10.95
C ILE A 186 11.97 -8.38 -9.46
N ILE A 187 11.12 -7.47 -8.99
CA ILE A 187 10.76 -7.36 -7.56
C ILE A 187 10.15 -8.66 -7.07
N LYS A 188 9.22 -9.23 -7.83
CA LYS A 188 8.61 -10.53 -7.50
C LYS A 188 9.66 -11.61 -7.29
N ASP A 189 10.63 -11.72 -8.19
CA ASP A 189 11.69 -12.72 -8.07
C ASP A 189 12.64 -12.46 -6.91
N ILE A 190 12.96 -11.20 -6.63
CA ILE A 190 13.75 -10.82 -5.45
C ILE A 190 13.03 -11.25 -4.18
N LEU A 191 11.76 -10.91 -4.05
CA LEU A 191 10.94 -11.28 -2.88
C LEU A 191 10.83 -12.79 -2.71
N CYS A 192 10.67 -13.54 -3.81
CA CYS A 192 10.67 -15.00 -3.80
C CYS A 192 12.01 -15.56 -3.30
N ASN A 193 13.14 -15.05 -3.79
CA ASN A 193 14.47 -15.45 -3.35
C ASN A 193 14.80 -15.12 -1.90
N GLU A 194 14.19 -14.06 -1.36
CA GLU A 194 14.32 -13.65 0.04
C GLU A 194 13.45 -14.50 0.99
N GLY A 195 12.64 -15.43 0.45
CA GLY A 195 11.60 -16.10 1.24
C GLY A 195 10.53 -15.12 1.71
N LYS A 196 10.57 -13.90 1.22
CA LYS A 196 9.59 -12.84 1.35
C LYS A 196 8.70 -12.89 0.12
N GLU A 197 8.14 -14.06 -0.23
CA GLU A 197 6.96 -14.06 -1.07
C GLU A 197 5.92 -13.25 -0.29
N LYS A 198 6.01 -11.93 -0.38
CA LYS A 198 4.86 -11.10 -0.13
C LYS A 198 3.83 -11.63 -1.10
N LEU A 199 2.92 -12.41 -0.55
CA LEU A 199 1.71 -12.79 -1.26
C LEU A 199 1.30 -11.56 -2.05
N MET A 200 1.38 -11.62 -3.38
CA MET A 200 0.72 -10.60 -4.19
C MET A 200 -0.77 -10.86 -3.95
N LEU A 201 -1.29 -10.18 -2.93
CA LEU A 201 -2.70 -10.23 -2.60
C LEU A 201 -3.44 -9.80 -3.86
N LYS A 202 -4.05 -10.74 -4.59
CA LYS A 202 -4.74 -10.46 -5.85
C LYS A 202 -6.23 -10.71 -5.75
N LYS A 203 -6.59 -11.76 -5.01
CA LYS A 203 -7.96 -12.26 -4.91
C LYS A 203 -8.61 -11.80 -3.63
N ILE A 204 -9.61 -10.96 -3.76
CA ILE A 204 -10.34 -10.39 -2.63
C ILE A 204 -11.76 -10.94 -2.60
N GLY A 205 -12.17 -11.47 -1.44
CA GLY A 205 -13.57 -11.68 -1.11
C GLY A 205 -14.11 -10.45 -0.37
N PHE A 206 -15.18 -9.86 -0.86
CA PHE A 206 -15.76 -8.66 -0.25
C PHE A 206 -17.20 -8.94 0.20
N ILE A 207 -17.45 -8.92 1.50
CA ILE A 207 -18.73 -9.25 2.12
C ILE A 207 -19.35 -7.97 2.69
N GLY A 208 -20.56 -7.64 2.23
CA GLY A 208 -21.25 -6.43 2.66
C GLY A 208 -21.17 -5.28 1.64
N VAL A 209 -21.73 -5.50 0.44
CA VAL A 209 -21.70 -4.52 -0.66
C VAL A 209 -22.89 -3.55 -0.57
N GLY A 210 -22.93 -2.78 0.55
CA GLY A 210 -23.85 -1.68 0.76
C GLY A 210 -23.39 -0.37 0.11
N ILE A 211 -23.85 0.77 0.64
CA ILE A 211 -23.50 2.11 0.11
C ILE A 211 -21.98 2.32 0.09
N MET A 212 -21.30 2.05 1.19
CA MET A 212 -19.85 2.16 1.30
C MET A 212 -19.16 1.06 0.48
N GLY A 213 -19.58 -0.20 0.66
CA GLY A 213 -18.95 -1.38 0.06
C GLY A 213 -18.91 -1.34 -1.47
N LYS A 214 -19.96 -0.84 -2.14
CA LYS A 214 -19.95 -0.68 -3.60
C LYS A 214 -18.80 0.18 -4.10
N SER A 215 -18.57 1.31 -3.45
CA SER A 215 -17.52 2.24 -3.81
C SER A 215 -16.13 1.66 -3.52
N MET A 216 -15.98 0.96 -2.41
CA MET A 216 -14.74 0.29 -2.02
C MET A 216 -14.40 -0.85 -3.00
N VAL A 217 -15.37 -1.67 -3.38
CA VAL A 217 -15.20 -2.72 -4.42
C VAL A 217 -14.75 -2.13 -5.75
N ARG A 218 -15.35 -1.02 -6.20
CA ARG A 218 -14.94 -0.34 -7.44
C ARG A 218 -13.50 0.15 -7.38
N ASN A 219 -13.08 0.71 -6.26
CA ASN A 219 -11.72 1.18 -6.06
C ASN A 219 -10.71 0.02 -6.07
N LEU A 220 -11.04 -1.11 -5.44
CA LEU A 220 -10.21 -2.32 -5.48
C LEU A 220 -10.09 -2.87 -6.91
N MET A 221 -11.19 -2.99 -7.66
CA MET A 221 -11.14 -3.42 -9.06
C MET A 221 -10.31 -2.46 -9.93
N LYS A 222 -10.46 -1.14 -9.72
CA LYS A 222 -9.66 -0.11 -10.41
C LYS A 222 -8.17 -0.23 -10.11
N ALA A 223 -7.81 -0.66 -8.90
CA ALA A 223 -6.43 -0.94 -8.50
C ALA A 223 -5.89 -2.28 -9.04
N GLY A 224 -6.73 -3.08 -9.76
CA GLY A 224 -6.32 -4.31 -10.41
C GLY A 224 -6.53 -5.59 -9.59
N TYR A 225 -7.28 -5.53 -8.50
CA TYR A 225 -7.65 -6.72 -7.72
C TYR A 225 -8.78 -7.51 -8.39
N GLU A 226 -8.72 -8.83 -8.27
CA GLU A 226 -9.80 -9.76 -8.62
C GLU A 226 -10.79 -9.81 -7.46
N VAL A 227 -11.94 -9.14 -7.58
CA VAL A 227 -12.89 -9.00 -6.47
C VAL A 227 -14.09 -9.92 -6.66
N SER A 228 -14.32 -10.81 -5.68
CA SER A 228 -15.54 -11.58 -5.52
C SER A 228 -16.41 -10.92 -4.46
N ILE A 229 -17.71 -10.85 -4.67
CA ILE A 229 -18.63 -10.13 -3.77
C ILE A 229 -19.76 -11.00 -3.26
N TYR A 230 -20.13 -10.77 -2.00
CA TYR A 230 -21.35 -11.32 -1.40
C TYR A 230 -22.12 -10.22 -0.65
N THR A 231 -23.42 -10.22 -0.82
CA THR A 231 -24.38 -9.46 -0.03
C THR A 231 -25.72 -10.18 0.00
N ARG A 232 -26.54 -9.97 1.02
CA ARG A 232 -27.86 -10.62 1.21
C ARG A 232 -28.84 -10.41 0.05
N THR A 233 -28.67 -9.34 -0.75
CA THR A 233 -29.60 -9.01 -1.84
C THR A 233 -28.84 -8.73 -3.13
N LYS A 234 -28.77 -9.74 -4.02
CA LYS A 234 -28.06 -9.70 -5.30
C LYS A 234 -28.51 -8.52 -6.19
N SER A 235 -29.82 -8.27 -6.27
CA SER A 235 -30.38 -7.20 -7.12
C SER A 235 -29.88 -5.79 -6.78
N LYS A 236 -29.36 -5.59 -5.59
CA LYS A 236 -28.77 -4.30 -5.18
C LYS A 236 -27.37 -4.07 -5.74
N VAL A 237 -26.70 -5.09 -6.30
CA VAL A 237 -25.29 -5.05 -6.73
C VAL A 237 -25.07 -5.48 -8.18
N GLU A 238 -26.13 -5.58 -8.97
CA GLU A 238 -26.07 -5.96 -10.39
C GLU A 238 -25.19 -5.00 -11.21
N ASP A 239 -25.18 -3.74 -10.85
CA ASP A 239 -24.29 -2.72 -11.42
C ASP A 239 -22.80 -3.07 -11.20
N VAL A 240 -22.41 -3.46 -9.99
CA VAL A 240 -21.02 -3.81 -9.64
C VAL A 240 -20.61 -5.14 -10.30
N ILE A 241 -21.55 -6.10 -10.42
CA ILE A 241 -21.33 -7.36 -11.14
C ILE A 241 -21.10 -7.08 -12.63
N ALA A 242 -21.91 -6.20 -13.23
CA ALA A 242 -21.76 -5.82 -14.63
C ALA A 242 -20.42 -5.08 -14.90
N GLU A 243 -19.86 -4.41 -13.90
CA GLU A 243 -18.56 -3.74 -13.94
C GLU A 243 -17.37 -4.72 -13.78
N GLY A 244 -17.61 -6.02 -13.45
CA GLY A 244 -16.57 -7.04 -13.41
C GLY A 244 -16.35 -7.75 -12.08
N ALA A 245 -17.10 -7.43 -11.02
CA ALA A 245 -17.03 -8.16 -9.77
C ALA A 245 -17.68 -9.56 -9.91
N ALA A 246 -17.03 -10.60 -9.37
CA ALA A 246 -17.56 -11.95 -9.38
C ALA A 246 -18.59 -12.13 -8.26
N TRP A 247 -19.80 -12.57 -8.59
CA TRP A 247 -20.83 -12.88 -7.59
C TRP A 247 -20.56 -14.21 -6.89
N CYS A 248 -20.75 -14.24 -5.56
CA CYS A 248 -20.78 -15.45 -4.74
C CYS A 248 -22.16 -15.63 -4.12
N ASP A 249 -22.67 -16.87 -4.08
CA ASP A 249 -23.99 -17.16 -3.52
C ASP A 249 -23.98 -17.28 -1.99
N THR A 250 -22.80 -17.55 -1.39
CA THR A 250 -22.62 -17.71 0.05
C THR A 250 -21.40 -16.96 0.56
N VAL A 251 -21.33 -16.73 1.89
CA VAL A 251 -20.15 -16.22 2.58
C VAL A 251 -18.98 -17.18 2.38
N ALA A 252 -19.21 -18.49 2.46
CA ALA A 252 -18.21 -19.53 2.26
C ALA A 252 -17.54 -19.41 0.87
N ASP A 253 -18.34 -19.29 -0.21
CA ASP A 253 -17.83 -19.14 -1.58
C ASP A 253 -17.01 -17.84 -1.75
N CYS A 254 -17.42 -16.79 -1.05
CA CYS A 254 -16.73 -15.51 -1.07
C CYS A 254 -15.42 -15.52 -0.27
N SER A 255 -15.24 -16.48 0.62
CA SER A 255 -14.07 -16.60 1.50
C SER A 255 -13.03 -17.59 0.96
N LYS A 256 -13.45 -18.66 0.31
CA LYS A 256 -12.57 -19.73 -0.15
C LYS A 256 -11.73 -19.31 -1.36
N GLY A 257 -10.44 -19.66 -1.35
CA GLY A 257 -9.50 -19.35 -2.43
C GLY A 257 -9.16 -17.86 -2.54
N LYS A 258 -9.29 -17.10 -1.47
CA LYS A 258 -8.97 -15.66 -1.42
C LYS A 258 -7.69 -15.41 -0.65
N ASP A 259 -6.97 -14.37 -1.09
CA ASP A 259 -5.81 -13.87 -0.35
C ASP A 259 -6.25 -12.96 0.80
N VAL A 260 -7.34 -12.20 0.58
CA VAL A 260 -7.94 -11.28 1.54
C VAL A 260 -9.45 -11.45 1.56
N VAL A 261 -10.06 -11.44 2.75
CA VAL A 261 -11.51 -11.31 2.92
C VAL A 261 -11.80 -10.02 3.67
N ILE A 262 -12.57 -9.13 3.06
CA ILE A 262 -12.96 -7.85 3.63
C ILE A 262 -14.43 -7.89 3.99
N THR A 263 -14.77 -7.42 5.18
CA THR A 263 -16.16 -7.27 5.64
C THR A 263 -16.48 -5.81 5.92
N ILE A 264 -17.66 -5.36 5.49
CA ILE A 264 -18.26 -4.09 5.90
C ILE A 264 -19.78 -4.25 5.93
N VAL A 265 -20.29 -4.69 7.06
CA VAL A 265 -21.71 -5.02 7.27
C VAL A 265 -22.42 -4.00 8.20
N GLY A 266 -23.66 -4.23 8.58
CA GLY A 266 -24.48 -3.21 9.25
C GLY A 266 -24.25 -3.11 10.75
N TYR A 267 -24.23 -4.25 11.45
CA TYR A 267 -24.29 -4.35 12.90
C TYR A 267 -23.29 -5.40 13.43
N PRO A 268 -22.91 -5.33 14.74
CA PRO A 268 -22.04 -6.34 15.35
C PRO A 268 -22.55 -7.77 15.19
N LYS A 269 -23.87 -8.00 15.30
CA LYS A 269 -24.49 -9.31 15.06
C LYS A 269 -24.30 -9.83 13.62
N ASP A 270 -24.28 -8.92 12.64
CA ASP A 270 -24.00 -9.31 11.24
C ASP A 270 -22.53 -9.71 11.09
N VAL A 271 -21.59 -9.05 11.80
CA VAL A 271 -20.16 -9.44 11.86
C VAL A 271 -20.03 -10.82 12.50
N GLU A 272 -20.66 -11.04 13.66
CA GLU A 272 -20.67 -12.34 14.34
C GLU A 272 -21.19 -13.45 13.40
N GLU A 273 -22.31 -13.21 12.72
CA GLU A 273 -22.92 -14.17 11.78
C GLU A 273 -21.97 -14.51 10.63
N VAL A 274 -21.35 -13.51 9.97
CA VAL A 274 -20.49 -13.79 8.80
C VAL A 274 -19.14 -14.40 9.19
N TYR A 275 -18.63 -14.17 10.40
CA TYR A 275 -17.37 -14.75 10.85
C TYR A 275 -17.54 -16.12 11.52
N PHE A 276 -18.50 -16.26 12.46
CA PHE A 276 -18.68 -17.43 13.32
C PHE A 276 -19.88 -18.31 12.97
N GLY A 277 -20.77 -17.82 12.08
CA GLY A 277 -21.96 -18.58 11.68
C GLY A 277 -21.64 -19.87 10.91
N GLU A 278 -22.63 -20.72 10.73
CA GLU A 278 -22.53 -21.90 9.88
C GLU A 278 -22.12 -21.47 8.46
N ASN A 279 -21.07 -22.06 7.92
CA ASN A 279 -20.43 -21.65 6.67
C ASN A 279 -19.85 -20.22 6.69
N GLY A 280 -19.46 -19.74 7.85
CA GLY A 280 -18.82 -18.44 8.05
C GLY A 280 -17.37 -18.38 7.53
N ILE A 281 -16.79 -17.19 7.59
CA ILE A 281 -15.44 -16.89 7.07
C ILE A 281 -14.38 -17.77 7.74
N LEU A 282 -14.42 -17.89 9.07
CA LEU A 282 -13.41 -18.62 9.87
C LEU A 282 -13.32 -20.11 9.52
N GLU A 283 -14.40 -20.71 9.05
CA GLU A 283 -14.40 -22.11 8.64
C GLU A 283 -13.95 -22.33 7.20
N ASN A 284 -14.12 -21.33 6.33
CA ASN A 284 -13.99 -21.49 4.89
C ASN A 284 -12.82 -20.76 4.27
N ALA A 285 -12.21 -19.79 4.96
CA ALA A 285 -10.99 -19.15 4.51
C ALA A 285 -9.80 -20.10 4.56
N ASP A 286 -8.97 -20.07 3.52
CA ASP A 286 -7.76 -20.90 3.46
C ASP A 286 -6.67 -20.38 4.40
N LYS A 287 -5.80 -21.27 4.90
CA LYS A 287 -4.68 -20.85 5.74
C LYS A 287 -3.84 -19.77 5.06
N GLY A 288 -3.48 -18.74 5.82
CA GLY A 288 -2.72 -17.60 5.34
C GLY A 288 -3.59 -16.49 4.76
N THR A 289 -4.94 -16.66 4.69
CA THR A 289 -5.84 -15.57 4.27
C THR A 289 -5.87 -14.44 5.30
N TYR A 290 -5.84 -13.20 4.83
CA TYR A 290 -6.00 -12.00 5.64
C TYR A 290 -7.48 -11.63 5.77
N LEU A 291 -7.98 -11.57 6.99
CA LEU A 291 -9.34 -11.18 7.33
C LEU A 291 -9.33 -9.73 7.80
N ILE A 292 -10.06 -8.85 7.13
CA ILE A 292 -10.10 -7.41 7.44
C ILE A 292 -11.55 -7.01 7.72
N ASP A 293 -11.89 -6.75 8.99
CA ASP A 293 -13.19 -6.16 9.29
C ASP A 293 -13.13 -4.63 9.24
N MET A 294 -13.80 -4.06 8.26
CA MET A 294 -13.94 -2.61 8.09
C MET A 294 -15.29 -2.09 8.62
N THR A 295 -16.08 -2.96 9.24
CA THR A 295 -17.31 -2.61 9.93
C THR A 295 -16.98 -1.83 11.20
N THR A 296 -17.79 -0.82 11.56
CA THR A 296 -17.78 -0.30 12.93
C THR A 296 -18.50 -1.28 13.82
N THR A 297 -17.76 -2.02 14.63
CA THR A 297 -18.24 -3.06 15.53
C THR A 297 -17.61 -2.98 16.92
N SER A 298 -17.92 -3.94 17.81
CA SER A 298 -17.32 -4.00 19.15
C SER A 298 -15.84 -4.36 19.07
N PRO A 299 -14.95 -3.60 19.74
CA PRO A 299 -13.52 -3.97 19.86
C PRO A 299 -13.30 -5.38 20.37
N LYS A 300 -14.16 -5.88 21.27
CA LYS A 300 -14.09 -7.25 21.80
C LYS A 300 -14.39 -8.30 20.74
N LEU A 301 -15.38 -8.02 19.87
CA LEU A 301 -15.72 -8.95 18.79
C LEU A 301 -14.55 -9.09 17.81
N ASP A 302 -13.91 -7.98 17.43
CA ASP A 302 -12.75 -8.04 16.54
C ASP A 302 -11.53 -8.72 17.22
N GLN A 303 -11.34 -8.54 18.52
CA GLN A 303 -10.33 -9.30 19.27
C GLN A 303 -10.65 -10.81 19.26
N GLN A 304 -11.91 -11.21 19.38
CA GLN A 304 -12.30 -12.63 19.26
C GLN A 304 -12.06 -13.16 17.85
N ILE A 305 -12.40 -12.40 16.82
CA ILE A 305 -12.10 -12.75 15.42
C ILE A 305 -10.59 -12.95 15.22
N TYR A 306 -9.77 -12.01 15.69
CA TYR A 306 -8.32 -12.10 15.63
C TYR A 306 -7.78 -13.37 16.30
N GLU A 307 -8.22 -13.66 17.52
CA GLU A 307 -7.77 -14.84 18.27
C GLU A 307 -8.17 -16.16 17.60
N GLU A 308 -9.40 -16.24 17.08
CA GLU A 308 -9.87 -17.43 16.35
C GLU A 308 -9.19 -17.57 14.98
N ALA A 309 -8.96 -16.48 14.26
CA ALA A 309 -8.19 -16.46 13.03
C ALA A 309 -6.78 -17.02 13.25
N LYS A 310 -6.09 -16.53 14.25
CA LYS A 310 -4.73 -16.95 14.60
C LYS A 310 -4.63 -18.44 14.92
N LYS A 311 -5.59 -19.00 15.68
CA LYS A 311 -5.66 -20.45 15.98
C LYS A 311 -5.81 -21.30 14.73
N ARG A 312 -6.40 -20.76 13.66
CA ARG A 312 -6.65 -21.45 12.39
C ARG A 312 -5.56 -21.21 11.35
N GLY A 313 -4.53 -20.40 11.68
CA GLY A 313 -3.46 -20.01 10.77
C GLY A 313 -3.90 -18.97 9.73
N LEU A 314 -4.89 -18.14 10.10
CA LEU A 314 -5.36 -16.98 9.37
C LEU A 314 -4.80 -15.71 10.04
N HIS A 315 -4.90 -14.59 9.36
CA HIS A 315 -4.50 -13.27 9.84
C HIS A 315 -5.73 -12.41 10.08
N GLY A 316 -5.77 -11.62 11.16
CA GLY A 316 -6.93 -10.80 11.53
C GLY A 316 -6.56 -9.34 11.74
N LEU A 317 -7.30 -8.43 11.10
CA LEU A 317 -7.18 -6.97 11.24
C LEU A 317 -8.56 -6.36 11.43
N ASP A 318 -8.71 -5.50 12.42
CA ASP A 318 -9.83 -4.56 12.52
C ASP A 318 -9.43 -3.25 11.83
N ALA A 319 -10.23 -2.79 10.90
CA ALA A 319 -9.89 -1.62 10.08
C ALA A 319 -11.10 -0.73 9.77
N PRO A 320 -11.84 -0.26 10.80
CA PRO A 320 -12.97 0.63 10.58
C PRO A 320 -12.53 1.93 9.91
N VAL A 321 -13.48 2.57 9.22
CA VAL A 321 -13.20 3.70 8.35
C VAL A 321 -13.94 4.97 8.78
N THR A 322 -13.38 6.11 8.40
CA THR A 322 -14.05 7.41 8.44
C THR A 322 -13.89 8.16 7.11
N GLY A 323 -14.82 9.07 6.79
CA GLY A 323 -14.87 9.79 5.51
C GLY A 323 -16.21 9.65 4.77
N GLY A 324 -17.09 8.74 5.25
CA GLY A 324 -18.44 8.53 4.72
C GLY A 324 -18.48 8.08 3.26
N ASP A 325 -19.67 8.11 2.65
CA ASP A 325 -19.89 7.70 1.26
C ASP A 325 -19.03 8.49 0.25
N SER A 326 -18.84 9.79 0.48
CA SER A 326 -18.00 10.63 -0.39
C SER A 326 -16.55 10.21 -0.37
N GLY A 327 -16.01 9.88 0.81
CA GLY A 327 -14.64 9.36 0.94
C GLY A 327 -14.47 7.98 0.30
N ALA A 328 -15.47 7.11 0.45
CA ALA A 328 -15.47 5.80 -0.20
C ALA A 328 -15.47 5.92 -1.73
N LYS A 329 -16.30 6.80 -2.30
CA LYS A 329 -16.36 7.06 -3.75
C LYS A 329 -15.04 7.62 -4.29
N ALA A 330 -14.42 8.53 -3.56
CA ALA A 330 -13.19 9.17 -3.96
C ALA A 330 -11.92 8.32 -3.72
N GLY A 331 -12.02 7.20 -2.99
CA GLY A 331 -10.84 6.42 -2.55
C GLY A 331 -9.98 7.20 -1.54
N THR A 332 -10.60 8.02 -0.72
CA THR A 332 -9.93 8.92 0.25
C THR A 332 -10.37 8.66 1.69
N LEU A 333 -10.76 7.43 2.00
CA LEU A 333 -11.11 7.06 3.37
C LEU A 333 -9.89 7.21 4.29
N THR A 334 -10.15 7.57 5.54
CA THR A 334 -9.20 7.31 6.62
C THR A 334 -9.48 5.92 7.16
N ILE A 335 -8.47 5.07 7.23
CA ILE A 335 -8.54 3.70 7.69
C ILE A 335 -7.78 3.59 9.00
N LEU A 336 -8.42 3.03 10.02
CA LEU A 336 -7.92 2.92 11.39
C LEU A 336 -7.64 1.44 11.68
N ALA A 337 -6.43 0.97 11.42
CA ALA A 337 -6.12 -0.46 11.43
C ALA A 337 -5.49 -0.93 12.73
N GLY A 338 -6.06 -1.94 13.36
CA GLY A 338 -5.52 -2.68 14.50
C GLY A 338 -5.20 -4.13 14.14
N GLY A 339 -4.18 -4.73 14.78
CA GLY A 339 -3.75 -6.10 14.57
C GLY A 339 -2.23 -6.25 14.60
N ASP A 340 -1.71 -7.35 14.06
CA ASP A 340 -0.26 -7.53 13.95
C ASP A 340 0.33 -6.54 12.92
N LYS A 341 1.45 -5.90 13.27
CA LYS A 341 2.09 -4.89 12.40
C LYS A 341 2.52 -5.45 11.05
N GLU A 342 2.96 -6.69 11.04
CA GLU A 342 3.41 -7.39 9.84
C GLU A 342 2.24 -7.67 8.86
N ASP A 343 1.07 -8.01 9.42
CA ASP A 343 -0.17 -8.19 8.67
C ASP A 343 -0.68 -6.87 8.10
N PHE A 344 -0.62 -5.80 8.90
CA PHE A 344 -0.92 -4.45 8.45
C PHE A 344 -0.03 -4.03 7.25
N ASP A 345 1.30 -4.22 7.36
CA ASP A 345 2.24 -3.86 6.30
C ASP A 345 2.02 -4.69 5.02
N THR A 346 1.58 -5.93 5.16
CA THR A 346 1.22 -6.78 4.04
C THR A 346 -0.07 -6.33 3.35
N CYS A 347 -1.06 -5.89 4.13
CA CYS A 347 -2.35 -5.41 3.61
C CYS A 347 -2.34 -3.93 3.19
N LEU A 348 -1.25 -3.19 3.44
CA LEU A 348 -1.16 -1.76 3.13
C LEU A 348 -1.55 -1.42 1.68
N PRO A 349 -1.13 -2.16 0.62
CA PRO A 349 -1.56 -1.88 -0.76
C PRO A 349 -3.07 -2.05 -0.98
N VAL A 350 -3.74 -2.92 -0.21
CA VAL A 350 -5.20 -3.10 -0.25
C VAL A 350 -5.89 -1.88 0.38
N PHE A 351 -5.35 -1.39 1.50
CA PHE A 351 -5.86 -0.17 2.14
C PHE A 351 -5.66 1.07 1.25
N GLU A 352 -4.49 1.22 0.62
CA GLU A 352 -4.17 2.33 -0.30
C GLU A 352 -5.11 2.41 -1.52
N ALA A 353 -5.69 1.28 -1.94
CA ALA A 353 -6.70 1.27 -3.00
C ALA A 353 -8.02 1.93 -2.58
N MET A 354 -8.33 2.00 -1.29
CA MET A 354 -9.62 2.49 -0.75
C MET A 354 -9.50 3.76 0.07
N GLY A 355 -8.31 4.06 0.59
CA GLY A 355 -8.07 5.16 1.52
C GLY A 355 -6.83 5.98 1.17
N LYS A 356 -6.77 7.18 1.74
CA LYS A 356 -5.62 8.09 1.60
C LYS A 356 -4.82 8.20 2.90
N ASP A 357 -5.52 8.24 4.03
CA ASP A 357 -4.92 8.34 5.35
C ASP A 357 -5.07 6.98 6.04
N ILE A 358 -3.98 6.22 6.12
CA ILE A 358 -3.98 4.85 6.63
C ILE A 358 -3.13 4.81 7.88
N ASN A 359 -3.76 4.53 9.02
CA ASN A 359 -3.12 4.61 10.32
C ASN A 359 -3.08 3.23 10.98
N TYR A 360 -1.89 2.86 11.46
CA TYR A 360 -1.71 1.69 12.31
C TYR A 360 -1.93 2.07 13.77
N GLU A 361 -3.02 1.57 14.35
CA GLU A 361 -3.46 1.90 15.70
C GLU A 361 -2.90 0.95 16.78
N GLY A 362 -2.11 -0.04 16.37
CA GLY A 362 -1.50 -1.02 17.27
C GLY A 362 -2.22 -2.36 17.29
N LYS A 363 -2.44 -2.92 18.49
CA LYS A 363 -3.02 -4.26 18.68
C LYS A 363 -4.44 -4.38 18.14
N SER A 364 -4.88 -5.62 17.89
CA SER A 364 -6.26 -5.93 17.51
C SER A 364 -7.27 -5.29 18.48
N GLY A 365 -8.34 -4.71 17.93
CA GLY A 365 -9.36 -3.92 18.61
C GLY A 365 -9.03 -2.43 18.75
N ASN A 366 -7.77 -2.01 18.53
CA ASN A 366 -7.38 -0.61 18.66
C ASN A 366 -7.96 0.25 17.53
N GLY A 367 -8.11 -0.28 16.31
CA GLY A 367 -8.80 0.39 15.23
C GLY A 367 -10.24 0.74 15.62
N GLN A 368 -10.97 -0.21 16.21
CA GLN A 368 -12.31 0.00 16.71
C GLN A 368 -12.33 1.00 17.89
N HIS A 369 -11.38 0.91 18.83
CA HIS A 369 -11.29 1.90 19.91
C HIS A 369 -11.04 3.31 19.37
N THR A 370 -10.17 3.48 18.38
CA THR A 370 -9.94 4.77 17.71
C THR A 370 -11.21 5.22 16.99
N LYS A 371 -11.96 4.30 16.39
CA LYS A 371 -13.26 4.59 15.80
C LYS A 371 -14.29 5.04 16.86
N MET A 372 -14.31 4.45 18.04
CA MET A 372 -15.16 4.93 19.15
C MET A 372 -14.80 6.35 19.54
N CYS A 373 -13.51 6.69 19.68
CA CYS A 373 -13.08 8.06 19.93
C CYS A 373 -13.59 9.04 18.86
N ASN A 374 -13.50 8.63 17.57
CA ASN A 374 -14.05 9.43 16.47
C ASN A 374 -15.57 9.66 16.59
N GLN A 375 -16.34 8.62 16.94
CA GLN A 375 -17.80 8.74 17.06
C GLN A 375 -18.22 9.58 18.27
N ILE A 376 -17.51 9.48 19.39
CA ILE A 376 -17.69 10.34 20.56
C ILE A 376 -17.48 11.82 20.18
N ALA A 377 -16.40 12.13 19.47
CA ALA A 377 -16.11 13.50 19.03
C ALA A 377 -17.15 14.03 18.03
N ILE A 378 -17.63 13.18 17.11
CA ILE A 378 -18.70 13.51 16.15
C ILE A 378 -20.00 13.84 16.89
N ALA A 379 -20.38 13.07 17.91
CA ALA A 379 -21.61 13.28 18.66
C ALA A 379 -21.65 14.69 19.28
N GLY A 380 -20.60 15.06 20.02
CA GLY A 380 -20.53 16.39 20.63
C GLY A 380 -20.51 17.53 19.63
N ALA A 381 -19.71 17.38 18.55
CA ALA A 381 -19.57 18.40 17.50
C ALA A 381 -20.90 18.64 16.74
N LEU A 382 -21.64 17.56 16.43
CA LEU A 382 -22.93 17.66 15.73
C LEU A 382 -24.02 18.29 16.64
N ALA A 383 -24.11 17.85 17.88
CA ALA A 383 -25.07 18.39 18.84
C ALA A 383 -24.84 19.90 19.06
N GLY A 384 -23.59 20.31 19.32
CA GLY A 384 -23.24 21.71 19.49
C GLY A 384 -23.54 22.57 18.26
N ALA A 385 -23.32 22.03 17.04
CA ALA A 385 -23.66 22.73 15.82
C ALA A 385 -25.18 22.89 15.65
N CYS A 386 -25.99 21.87 15.97
CA CYS A 386 -27.45 21.94 15.94
C CYS A 386 -27.98 22.97 16.95
N GLU A 387 -27.49 22.97 18.20
CA GLU A 387 -27.86 23.93 19.20
C GLU A 387 -27.52 25.37 18.82
N ALA A 388 -26.34 25.61 18.26
CA ALA A 388 -25.93 26.92 17.76
C ALA A 388 -26.86 27.43 16.64
N MET A 389 -27.30 26.54 15.74
CA MET A 389 -28.27 26.90 14.68
C MET A 389 -29.64 27.24 15.26
N VAL A 390 -30.14 26.45 16.21
CA VAL A 390 -31.40 26.71 16.90
C VAL A 390 -31.37 28.03 17.67
N TYR A 391 -30.27 28.29 18.39
CA TYR A 391 -30.08 29.56 19.08
C TYR A 391 -30.10 30.74 18.10
N ALA A 392 -29.32 30.64 17.00
CA ALA A 392 -29.27 31.69 15.98
C ALA A 392 -30.67 32.02 15.42
N LYS A 393 -31.44 31.00 15.07
CA LYS A 393 -32.81 31.16 14.59
C LYS A 393 -33.72 31.87 15.62
N ASN A 394 -33.62 31.46 16.89
CA ASN A 394 -34.45 32.01 17.99
C ASN A 394 -34.16 33.49 18.29
N VAL A 395 -32.93 33.95 18.07
CA VAL A 395 -32.55 35.36 18.25
C VAL A 395 -32.65 36.19 16.96
N GLY A 396 -33.15 35.60 15.87
CA GLY A 396 -33.38 36.28 14.59
C GLY A 396 -32.12 36.46 13.72
N LEU A 397 -31.05 35.68 13.94
CA LEU A 397 -29.90 35.67 13.05
C LEU A 397 -30.19 34.84 11.80
N ASP A 398 -29.60 35.26 10.69
CA ASP A 398 -29.51 34.41 9.49
C ASP A 398 -28.55 33.23 9.76
N VAL A 399 -29.10 32.02 9.69
CA VAL A 399 -28.35 30.78 10.04
C VAL A 399 -27.19 30.52 9.07
N ASP A 400 -27.38 30.79 7.78
CA ASP A 400 -26.28 30.58 6.78
C ASP A 400 -25.15 31.59 7.00
N VAL A 401 -25.49 32.85 7.31
CA VAL A 401 -24.48 33.87 7.64
C VAL A 401 -23.77 33.52 8.94
N MET A 402 -24.46 33.08 9.96
CA MET A 402 -23.90 32.65 11.23
C MET A 402 -22.96 31.49 11.04
N LEU A 403 -23.39 30.41 10.36
CA LEU A 403 -22.55 29.24 10.07
C LEU A 403 -21.25 29.65 9.30
N LYS A 404 -21.38 30.48 8.27
CA LYS A 404 -20.24 31.00 7.54
C LYS A 404 -19.27 31.77 8.43
N SER A 405 -19.79 32.54 9.37
CA SER A 405 -18.95 33.38 10.24
C SER A 405 -18.14 32.58 11.25
N ILE A 406 -18.72 31.51 11.84
CA ILE A 406 -18.05 30.75 12.90
C ILE A 406 -17.33 29.48 12.41
N SER A 407 -17.64 28.99 11.21
CA SER A 407 -17.10 27.74 10.67
C SER A 407 -15.60 27.80 10.36
N THR A 408 -15.04 28.99 10.15
CA THR A 408 -13.62 29.22 9.88
C THR A 408 -12.79 29.48 11.14
N GLY A 409 -13.45 29.65 12.28
CA GLY A 409 -12.85 29.89 13.59
C GLY A 409 -12.76 28.62 14.45
N ALA A 410 -12.56 28.83 15.75
CA ALA A 410 -12.41 27.76 16.74
C ALA A 410 -13.63 26.82 16.87
N ALA A 411 -14.83 27.28 16.49
CA ALA A 411 -16.06 26.49 16.49
C ALA A 411 -16.19 25.57 15.26
N GLY A 412 -15.36 25.78 14.23
CA GLY A 412 -15.41 25.04 12.98
C GLY A 412 -15.16 23.55 13.14
N SER A 413 -15.98 22.74 12.49
CA SER A 413 -15.83 21.28 12.45
C SER A 413 -16.41 20.71 11.15
N ALA A 414 -15.97 19.50 10.78
CA ALA A 414 -16.55 18.78 9.64
C ALA A 414 -18.06 18.56 9.83
N GLN A 415 -18.50 18.37 11.07
CA GLN A 415 -19.93 18.21 11.39
C GLN A 415 -20.71 19.48 11.14
N MET A 416 -20.19 20.63 11.53
CA MET A 416 -20.83 21.93 11.26
C MET A 416 -20.87 22.22 9.76
N ASN A 417 -19.73 22.04 9.06
CA ASN A 417 -19.59 22.45 7.67
C ASN A 417 -20.33 21.55 6.68
N ASN A 418 -20.32 20.24 6.91
CA ASN A 418 -20.75 19.26 5.91
C ASN A 418 -22.04 18.51 6.30
N VAL A 419 -22.45 18.56 7.58
CA VAL A 419 -23.59 17.80 8.09
C VAL A 419 -24.68 18.76 8.59
N ALA A 420 -24.42 19.50 9.66
CA ALA A 420 -25.42 20.42 10.24
C ALA A 420 -25.91 21.48 9.24
N SER A 421 -25.04 21.99 8.38
CA SER A 421 -25.40 22.96 7.32
C SER A 421 -26.44 22.43 6.31
N LYS A 422 -26.58 21.10 6.16
CA LYS A 422 -27.65 20.51 5.34
C LYS A 422 -29.01 20.65 5.97
N ALA A 423 -29.09 20.57 7.30
CA ALA A 423 -30.33 20.77 8.04
C ALA A 423 -30.91 22.19 7.88
N ALA A 424 -30.02 23.20 7.71
CA ALA A 424 -30.45 24.57 7.38
C ALA A 424 -31.21 24.68 6.05
N LYS A 425 -31.03 23.68 5.16
CA LYS A 425 -31.66 23.57 3.83
C LYS A 425 -32.75 22.49 3.78
N ASP A 426 -33.20 22.00 4.92
CA ASP A 426 -34.12 20.85 5.04
C ASP A 426 -33.66 19.58 4.28
N ASP A 427 -32.35 19.44 4.05
CA ASP A 427 -31.74 18.24 3.44
C ASP A 427 -31.38 17.23 4.51
N TYR A 428 -32.22 16.20 4.65
CA TYR A 428 -32.01 15.08 5.56
C TYR A 428 -31.57 13.79 4.87
N ALA A 429 -31.18 13.88 3.60
CA ALA A 429 -30.66 12.72 2.87
C ALA A 429 -29.41 12.15 3.58
N PRO A 430 -29.35 10.82 3.81
CA PRO A 430 -28.30 10.24 4.63
C PRO A 430 -26.96 10.13 3.86
N GLY A 431 -25.95 10.86 4.33
CA GLY A 431 -24.56 10.51 4.10
C GLY A 431 -24.07 9.45 5.11
N PHE A 432 -24.71 9.48 6.30
CA PHE A 432 -24.61 8.47 7.36
C PHE A 432 -25.95 8.40 8.09
N PHE A 433 -26.52 7.20 8.18
CA PHE A 433 -27.84 6.99 8.78
C PHE A 433 -27.84 7.23 10.28
N LEU A 434 -28.90 7.85 10.79
CA LEU A 434 -29.08 8.09 12.23
C LEU A 434 -29.07 6.78 13.03
N LYS A 435 -29.71 5.71 12.55
CA LYS A 435 -29.73 4.39 13.20
C LYS A 435 -28.31 3.76 13.32
N HIS A 436 -27.43 3.97 12.34
CA HIS A 436 -26.05 3.49 12.44
C HIS A 436 -25.21 4.35 13.37
N PHE A 437 -25.50 5.64 13.44
CA PHE A 437 -24.86 6.52 14.41
C PHE A 437 -25.26 6.18 15.85
N ILE A 438 -26.53 5.85 16.08
CA ILE A 438 -27.04 5.34 17.38
C ILE A 438 -26.29 4.05 17.77
N LYS A 439 -26.15 3.11 16.82
CA LYS A 439 -25.38 1.89 17.03
C LYS A 439 -23.93 2.20 17.42
N ASP A 440 -23.26 3.07 16.69
CA ASP A 440 -21.86 3.40 16.93
C ASP A 440 -21.66 4.07 18.30
N MET A 441 -22.54 5.02 18.66
CA MET A 441 -22.53 5.65 19.98
C MET A 441 -22.83 4.65 21.11
N GLY A 442 -23.76 3.71 20.87
CA GLY A 442 -24.09 2.66 21.83
C GLY A 442 -22.89 1.74 22.13
N ILE A 443 -22.13 1.34 21.10
CA ILE A 443 -20.90 0.57 21.29
C ILE A 443 -19.88 1.37 22.12
N ALA A 444 -19.69 2.66 21.81
CA ALA A 444 -18.77 3.51 22.54
C ALA A 444 -19.15 3.69 24.01
N ASP A 445 -20.45 3.85 24.29
CA ASP A 445 -21.00 4.00 25.63
C ASP A 445 -20.85 2.72 26.46
N GLU A 446 -21.14 1.55 25.86
CA GLU A 446 -20.97 0.25 26.48
C GLU A 446 -19.49 0.00 26.84
N GLU A 447 -18.57 0.21 25.88
CA GLU A 447 -17.13 0.04 26.09
C GLU A 447 -16.56 0.98 27.17
N ALA A 448 -17.07 2.23 27.24
CA ALA A 448 -16.66 3.19 28.28
C ALA A 448 -17.21 2.78 29.65
N SER A 449 -18.49 2.42 29.73
CA SER A 449 -19.17 2.02 30.97
C SER A 449 -18.52 0.79 31.61
N GLU A 450 -18.15 -0.21 30.82
CA GLU A 450 -17.46 -1.41 31.30
C GLU A 450 -16.08 -1.10 31.92
N ARG A 451 -15.45 0.01 31.48
CA ARG A 451 -14.19 0.52 32.05
C ARG A 451 -14.39 1.52 33.18
N GLY A 452 -15.63 1.71 33.63
CA GLY A 452 -15.96 2.65 34.68
C GLY A 452 -15.87 4.14 34.24
N THR A 453 -15.88 4.42 32.95
CA THR A 453 -15.83 5.78 32.41
C THR A 453 -17.22 6.22 31.99
N LYS A 454 -17.68 7.34 32.53
CA LYS A 454 -18.94 7.95 32.15
C LYS A 454 -18.72 9.05 31.09
N LEU A 455 -19.49 9.02 30.02
CA LEU A 455 -19.39 9.95 28.91
C LEU A 455 -20.70 10.78 28.80
N ASP A 456 -20.88 11.76 29.70
CA ASP A 456 -22.11 12.50 29.86
C ASP A 456 -22.67 13.09 28.53
N VAL A 457 -21.81 13.74 27.73
CA VAL A 457 -22.23 14.32 26.43
C VAL A 457 -22.64 13.23 25.43
N LEU A 458 -21.94 12.10 25.41
CA LEU A 458 -22.28 10.99 24.51
C LEU A 458 -23.62 10.38 24.88
N GLU A 459 -23.86 10.13 26.18
CA GLU A 459 -25.11 9.58 26.72
C GLU A 459 -26.29 10.48 26.38
N ASP A 460 -26.16 11.81 26.56
CA ASP A 460 -27.20 12.79 26.23
C ASP A 460 -27.56 12.78 24.74
N VAL A 461 -26.56 12.83 23.86
CA VAL A 461 -26.74 12.80 22.40
C VAL A 461 -27.32 11.47 21.94
N LEU A 462 -26.86 10.34 22.50
CA LEU A 462 -27.41 9.02 22.23
C LEU A 462 -28.88 8.93 22.62
N GLY A 463 -29.22 9.46 23.79
CA GLY A 463 -30.63 9.53 24.28
C GLY A 463 -31.54 10.36 23.37
N ILE A 464 -31.05 11.48 22.84
CA ILE A 464 -31.78 12.31 21.87
C ILE A 464 -31.96 11.53 20.54
N CYS A 465 -30.91 10.92 20.03
CA CYS A 465 -30.99 10.19 18.78
C CYS A 465 -31.92 8.97 18.84
N LYS A 466 -31.93 8.23 19.97
CA LYS A 466 -32.88 7.13 20.20
C LYS A 466 -34.35 7.60 20.17
N LYS A 467 -34.68 8.74 20.76
CA LYS A 467 -36.04 9.31 20.68
C LYS A 467 -36.45 9.61 19.24
N LEU A 468 -35.52 10.17 18.45
CA LEU A 468 -35.79 10.44 17.02
C LEU A 468 -35.94 9.15 16.20
N GLU A 469 -35.24 8.09 16.56
CA GLU A 469 -35.42 6.78 15.92
C GLU A 469 -36.78 6.19 16.25
N ASP A 470 -37.24 6.28 17.51
CA ASP A 470 -38.59 5.87 17.95
C ASP A 470 -39.70 6.65 17.22
N GLU A 471 -39.40 7.89 16.81
CA GLU A 471 -40.28 8.74 15.99
C GLU A 471 -40.19 8.40 14.48
N GLY A 472 -39.46 7.34 14.09
CA GLY A 472 -39.36 6.88 12.72
C GLY A 472 -38.28 7.56 11.85
N MET A 473 -37.36 8.30 12.47
CA MET A 473 -36.33 9.08 11.76
C MET A 473 -35.00 8.32 11.57
N GLY A 474 -34.90 7.03 11.93
CA GLY A 474 -33.69 6.22 11.87
C GLY A 474 -33.06 6.15 10.48
N ASP A 475 -33.86 6.26 9.42
CA ASP A 475 -33.41 6.23 8.02
C ASP A 475 -33.00 7.60 7.46
N LEU A 476 -33.12 8.66 8.25
CA LEU A 476 -32.59 9.98 7.89
C LEU A 476 -31.08 10.08 8.16
N GLY A 477 -30.45 11.12 7.61
CA GLY A 477 -29.07 11.47 7.93
C GLY A 477 -28.94 11.99 9.38
N THR A 478 -27.72 11.92 9.93
CA THR A 478 -27.42 12.33 11.31
C THR A 478 -27.77 13.78 11.61
N GLN A 479 -27.82 14.66 10.60
CA GLN A 479 -28.31 16.04 10.72
C GLN A 479 -29.77 16.13 11.18
N ALA A 480 -30.54 15.05 11.12
CA ALA A 480 -31.87 14.98 11.68
C ALA A 480 -31.90 15.21 13.21
N LEU A 481 -30.76 15.15 13.90
CA LEU A 481 -30.59 15.50 15.30
C LEU A 481 -31.22 16.86 15.64
N ILE A 482 -31.13 17.84 14.70
CA ILE A 482 -31.73 19.17 14.90
C ILE A 482 -33.25 19.15 15.14
N LYS A 483 -33.96 18.13 14.61
CA LYS A 483 -35.42 18.02 14.76
C LYS A 483 -35.88 17.84 16.22
N HIS A 484 -34.97 17.35 17.09
CA HIS A 484 -35.21 17.28 18.53
C HIS A 484 -35.54 18.66 19.12
N TYR A 485 -34.97 19.72 18.61
CA TYR A 485 -35.14 21.11 19.10
C TYR A 485 -36.30 21.86 18.46
N LYS A 486 -37.24 21.17 17.81
CA LYS A 486 -38.40 21.78 17.10
C LYS A 486 -37.96 22.83 16.07
N TRP A 487 -36.96 22.45 15.29
CA TRP A 487 -36.37 23.25 14.22
C TRP A 487 -37.35 23.69 13.13
#